data_ecea24760023b4680a18a9702834f638
#
_entry.id   ecea24760023b4680a18a9702834f638
#
_cell.length_a   1.000
_cell.length_b   1.000
_cell.length_c   1.000
_cell.angle_alpha   90.00
_cell.angle_beta   90.00
_cell.angle_gamma   90.00
#
_symmetry.space_group_name_H-M   'P 1'
#
loop_
_entity.id
_entity.type
_entity.pdbx_description
1 polymer ?
#
loop_
_entity_poly.entity_id
_entity_poly.type
_entity_poly.pdbx_seq_one_letter_code
_entity_poly.pdbx_strand_id
1 'polypeptide(L)'
;MTKLVKLGLKENWRQFTLLVIINAFVGGMIGLERSILPRIAEVEFHIAAKTAILSFIIVFGIVKALTNYFTGVWANKIGRKNLLTIGWLIGIPVPFVLMYADNWNWIVAANILLGINQGLTWSSTVVMKIDLVGEKQRGFAMGLNEFAGYLAVALVAFLTGWIASEYGLRPYPFYIGIALSLAGFLSSWLFVKDTKHHIAQETTTSIIPKLKNIFWETTWKNKNLGSVTQAGLINNLNDGMAWGIFPILLASKGFSIAEIGIVTAIYPAVWGIGQLFTGRMADYFCKKDLLFLGMFLQGMALIVLLFAQSMAHFIILSSILGIGTALVYPTFLATVAENTHPSDRAHSLGIFRFWRDSGYAIGAFLTGVIADTLGINASIFIIGLLTISSAMIIFYRMRCPDDYSVKVWNWITKKIKNDGTTENTGADSHRLHCKGRIEKTFAAIT
;
A
#
# COMPACT_ATOMS: atom_id res chain seq x y z
N MET A 1 -4.36 -12.16 -37.40
CA MET A 1 -3.43 -11.07 -37.10
C MET A 1 -3.66 -10.58 -35.68
N THR A 2 -2.83 -10.96 -34.73
CA THR A 2 -2.88 -10.47 -33.34
C THR A 2 -2.51 -8.98 -33.38
N LYS A 3 -3.46 -8.11 -33.01
CA LYS A 3 -3.20 -6.68 -32.86
C LYS A 3 -2.02 -6.51 -31.91
N LEU A 4 -0.89 -6.00 -32.39
CA LEU A 4 0.25 -5.62 -31.56
C LEU A 4 -0.24 -4.59 -30.53
N VAL A 5 -0.27 -5.00 -29.26
CA VAL A 5 -0.66 -4.15 -28.15
C VAL A 5 0.56 -3.34 -27.73
N LYS A 6 0.42 -2.03 -27.59
CA LYS A 6 1.51 -1.16 -27.14
C LYS A 6 1.48 -1.06 -25.60
N LEU A 7 2.63 -1.31 -24.96
CA LEU A 7 2.83 -1.06 -23.54
C LEU A 7 3.15 0.42 -23.31
N GLY A 8 2.69 0.98 -22.21
CA GLY A 8 2.97 2.36 -21.83
C GLY A 8 1.76 3.06 -21.22
N LEU A 9 2.02 4.00 -20.30
CA LEU A 9 0.96 4.78 -19.66
C LEU A 9 0.22 5.66 -20.66
N LYS A 10 0.95 6.30 -21.57
CA LYS A 10 0.40 7.20 -22.59
C LYS A 10 -0.49 6.45 -23.58
N GLU A 11 -0.08 5.26 -23.99
CA GLU A 11 -0.78 4.41 -24.94
C GLU A 11 -2.07 3.81 -24.35
N ASN A 12 -2.06 3.54 -23.04
CA ASN A 12 -3.14 2.87 -22.33
C ASN A 12 -3.87 3.78 -21.32
N TRP A 13 -3.72 5.12 -21.41
CA TRP A 13 -4.18 6.06 -20.41
C TRP A 13 -5.67 5.90 -20.04
N ARG A 14 -6.55 5.61 -21.02
CA ARG A 14 -8.00 5.44 -20.78
C ARG A 14 -8.30 4.26 -19.86
N GLN A 15 -7.71 3.08 -20.15
CA GLN A 15 -7.88 1.90 -19.30
C GLN A 15 -7.20 2.07 -17.95
N PHE A 16 -6.02 2.71 -17.93
CA PHE A 16 -5.30 3.00 -16.71
C PHE A 16 -6.11 3.93 -15.78
N THR A 17 -6.64 5.04 -16.29
CA THR A 17 -7.47 5.98 -15.49
C THR A 17 -8.75 5.31 -15.01
N LEU A 18 -9.42 4.52 -15.85
CA LEU A 18 -10.58 3.74 -15.44
C LEU A 18 -10.25 2.81 -14.26
N LEU A 19 -9.11 2.09 -14.31
CA LEU A 19 -8.66 1.21 -13.24
C LEU A 19 -8.26 1.98 -11.97
N VAL A 20 -7.78 3.23 -12.08
CA VAL A 20 -7.51 4.13 -10.94
C VAL A 20 -8.83 4.54 -10.27
N ILE A 21 -9.84 4.91 -11.05
CA ILE A 21 -11.18 5.26 -10.53
C ILE A 21 -11.83 4.05 -9.86
N ILE A 22 -11.78 2.87 -10.49
CA ILE A 22 -12.29 1.63 -9.90
C ILE A 22 -11.55 1.33 -8.59
N ASN A 23 -10.23 1.55 -8.54
CA ASN A 23 -9.47 1.39 -7.29
C ASN A 23 -9.88 2.39 -6.20
N ALA A 24 -10.27 3.61 -6.57
CA ALA A 24 -10.87 4.55 -5.63
C ALA A 24 -12.20 4.01 -5.07
N PHE A 25 -13.05 3.41 -5.89
CA PHE A 25 -14.28 2.76 -5.38
C PHE A 25 -13.95 1.60 -4.42
N VAL A 26 -12.90 0.81 -4.74
CA VAL A 26 -12.41 -0.26 -3.84
C VAL A 26 -11.97 0.32 -2.49
N GLY A 27 -11.22 1.41 -2.50
CA GLY A 27 -10.82 2.13 -1.28
C GLY A 27 -12.02 2.67 -0.52
N GLY A 28 -13.00 3.26 -1.24
CA GLY A 28 -14.23 3.76 -0.65
C GLY A 28 -15.03 2.71 0.12
N MET A 29 -15.07 1.47 -0.36
CA MET A 29 -15.71 0.35 0.36
C MET A 29 -15.05 0.06 1.72
N ILE A 30 -13.74 0.26 1.86
CA ILE A 30 -13.06 0.17 3.17
C ILE A 30 -13.41 1.39 4.05
N GLY A 31 -13.40 2.58 3.45
CA GLY A 31 -13.72 3.82 4.16
C GLY A 31 -15.12 3.82 4.77
N LEU A 32 -16.05 3.11 4.14
CA LEU A 32 -17.45 3.01 4.52
C LEU A 32 -17.66 2.66 6.00
N GLU A 33 -16.84 1.79 6.54
CA GLU A 33 -17.02 1.24 7.90
C GLU A 33 -16.01 1.76 8.93
N ARG A 34 -14.91 2.36 8.47
CA ARG A 34 -13.79 2.75 9.35
C ARG A 34 -14.18 3.70 10.48
N SER A 35 -15.04 4.68 10.20
CA SER A 35 -15.45 5.70 11.16
C SER A 35 -16.65 5.30 12.03
N ILE A 36 -17.51 4.41 11.55
CA ILE A 36 -18.82 4.18 12.16
C ILE A 36 -19.00 2.79 12.81
N LEU A 37 -18.33 1.73 12.33
CA LEU A 37 -18.52 0.38 12.91
C LEU A 37 -18.14 0.28 14.40
N PRO A 38 -17.04 0.89 14.90
CA PRO A 38 -16.76 0.88 16.32
C PRO A 38 -17.89 1.51 17.15
N ARG A 39 -18.49 2.59 16.62
CA ARG A 39 -19.60 3.28 17.29
C ARG A 39 -20.89 2.47 17.25
N ILE A 40 -21.18 1.79 16.14
CA ILE A 40 -22.31 0.84 16.03
C ILE A 40 -22.14 -0.29 17.06
N ALA A 41 -20.93 -0.84 17.21
CA ALA A 41 -20.64 -1.88 18.19
C ALA A 41 -21.00 -1.45 19.63
N GLU A 42 -20.58 -0.24 20.00
CA GLU A 42 -20.82 0.31 21.35
C GLU A 42 -22.29 0.69 21.57
N VAL A 43 -22.89 1.44 20.62
CA VAL A 43 -24.20 2.08 20.81
C VAL A 43 -25.35 1.13 20.51
N GLU A 44 -25.27 0.34 19.44
CA GLU A 44 -26.37 -0.50 19.00
C GLU A 44 -26.27 -1.95 19.49
N PHE A 45 -25.02 -2.48 19.58
CA PHE A 45 -24.80 -3.86 20.02
C PHE A 45 -24.30 -3.98 21.47
N HIS A 46 -24.07 -2.85 22.14
CA HIS A 46 -23.62 -2.80 23.55
C HIS A 46 -22.36 -3.63 23.84
N ILE A 47 -21.43 -3.68 22.87
CA ILE A 47 -20.18 -4.42 22.97
C ILE A 47 -19.14 -3.54 23.67
N ALA A 48 -18.77 -3.92 24.91
CA ALA A 48 -17.74 -3.19 25.67
C ALA A 48 -16.32 -3.69 25.43
N ALA A 49 -16.15 -4.96 25.07
CA ALA A 49 -14.83 -5.57 24.89
C ALA A 49 -14.17 -5.10 23.59
N LYS A 50 -13.03 -4.41 23.68
CA LYS A 50 -12.28 -3.89 22.54
C LYS A 50 -11.87 -4.99 21.55
N THR A 51 -11.47 -6.14 22.05
CA THR A 51 -11.12 -7.31 21.21
C THR A 51 -12.31 -7.80 20.37
N ALA A 52 -13.53 -7.79 20.95
CA ALA A 52 -14.74 -8.14 20.21
C ALA A 52 -15.07 -7.08 19.15
N ILE A 53 -14.90 -5.79 19.47
CA ILE A 53 -15.05 -4.70 18.50
C ILE A 53 -14.07 -4.88 17.34
N LEU A 54 -12.81 -5.24 17.62
CA LEU A 54 -11.77 -5.41 16.59
C LEU A 54 -11.90 -6.70 15.76
N SER A 55 -12.80 -7.61 16.14
CA SER A 55 -12.98 -8.90 15.45
C SER A 55 -13.24 -8.76 13.95
N PHE A 56 -13.99 -7.72 13.53
CA PHE A 56 -14.26 -7.47 12.12
C PHE A 56 -12.98 -7.14 11.34
N ILE A 57 -12.04 -6.38 11.93
CA ILE A 57 -10.76 -6.03 11.30
C ILE A 57 -9.88 -7.27 11.17
N ILE A 58 -9.82 -8.11 12.20
CA ILE A 58 -9.01 -9.33 12.18
C ILE A 58 -9.51 -10.27 11.09
N VAL A 59 -10.82 -10.53 11.07
CA VAL A 59 -11.44 -11.41 10.07
C VAL A 59 -11.26 -10.85 8.66
N PHE A 60 -11.54 -9.57 8.45
CA PHE A 60 -11.28 -8.88 7.19
C PHE A 60 -9.83 -9.05 6.72
N GLY A 61 -8.85 -8.82 7.61
CA GLY A 61 -7.42 -8.91 7.29
C GLY A 61 -7.01 -10.32 6.86
N ILE A 62 -7.42 -11.34 7.62
CA ILE A 62 -7.13 -12.76 7.30
C ILE A 62 -7.75 -13.15 5.96
N VAL A 63 -9.03 -12.87 5.77
CA VAL A 63 -9.76 -13.23 4.55
C VAL A 63 -9.17 -12.50 3.34
N LYS A 64 -8.85 -11.22 3.47
CA LYS A 64 -8.19 -10.43 2.42
C LYS A 64 -6.83 -11.00 2.07
N ALA A 65 -6.01 -11.37 3.07
CA ALA A 65 -4.69 -11.97 2.84
C ALA A 65 -4.78 -13.27 2.05
N LEU A 66 -5.65 -14.20 2.48
CA LEU A 66 -5.90 -15.46 1.78
C LEU A 66 -6.41 -15.22 0.37
N THR A 67 -7.38 -14.32 0.20
CA THR A 67 -7.96 -14.00 -1.12
C THR A 67 -6.91 -13.39 -2.06
N ASN A 68 -6.01 -12.54 -1.57
CA ASN A 68 -4.91 -12.00 -2.38
C ASN A 68 -4.01 -13.11 -2.95
N TYR A 69 -3.69 -14.14 -2.13
CA TYR A 69 -2.94 -15.29 -2.60
C TYR A 69 -3.66 -16.01 -3.75
N PHE A 70 -4.93 -16.37 -3.56
CA PHE A 70 -5.72 -17.05 -4.59
C PHE A 70 -5.94 -16.19 -5.83
N THR A 71 -6.13 -14.88 -5.68
CA THR A 71 -6.23 -13.95 -6.80
C THR A 71 -4.98 -14.02 -7.68
N GLY A 72 -3.80 -14.05 -7.07
CA GLY A 72 -2.54 -14.22 -7.79
C GLY A 72 -2.45 -15.53 -8.57
N VAL A 73 -2.87 -16.65 -7.94
CA VAL A 73 -2.90 -17.98 -8.57
C VAL A 73 -3.90 -18.05 -9.73
N TRP A 74 -5.07 -17.47 -9.54
CA TRP A 74 -6.17 -17.56 -10.51
C TRP A 74 -6.10 -16.52 -11.63
N ALA A 75 -5.30 -15.46 -11.47
CA ALA A 75 -5.21 -14.37 -12.42
C ALA A 75 -4.91 -14.82 -13.86
N ASN A 76 -4.04 -15.82 -14.03
CA ASN A 76 -3.71 -16.36 -15.35
C ASN A 76 -4.78 -17.31 -15.91
N LYS A 77 -5.51 -18.00 -15.03
CA LYS A 77 -6.54 -19.00 -15.41
C LYS A 77 -7.86 -18.34 -15.75
N ILE A 78 -8.40 -17.55 -14.82
CA ILE A 78 -9.72 -16.92 -14.90
C ILE A 78 -9.65 -15.60 -15.70
N GLY A 79 -8.54 -14.89 -15.66
CA GLY A 79 -8.34 -13.56 -16.20
C GLY A 79 -8.57 -12.46 -15.17
N ARG A 80 -7.83 -11.36 -15.34
CA ARG A 80 -7.85 -10.25 -14.37
C ARG A 80 -9.18 -9.53 -14.35
N LYS A 81 -9.79 -9.30 -15.52
CA LYS A 81 -11.11 -8.68 -15.64
C LYS A 81 -12.17 -9.50 -14.91
N ASN A 82 -12.20 -10.81 -15.13
CA ASN A 82 -13.21 -11.66 -14.51
C ASN A 82 -13.08 -11.69 -12.99
N LEU A 83 -11.87 -11.79 -12.46
CA LEU A 83 -11.62 -11.72 -11.02
C LEU A 83 -12.05 -10.37 -10.43
N LEU A 84 -11.78 -9.27 -11.12
CA LEU A 84 -12.23 -7.93 -10.72
C LEU A 84 -13.77 -7.87 -10.67
N THR A 85 -14.45 -8.38 -11.69
CA THR A 85 -15.92 -8.37 -11.78
C THR A 85 -16.56 -9.26 -10.72
N ILE A 86 -16.02 -10.48 -10.50
CA ILE A 86 -16.47 -11.40 -9.44
C ILE A 86 -16.28 -10.74 -8.06
N GLY A 87 -15.15 -10.08 -7.87
CA GLY A 87 -14.89 -9.36 -6.61
C GLY A 87 -15.94 -8.30 -6.31
N TRP A 88 -16.35 -7.53 -7.31
CA TRP A 88 -17.43 -6.55 -7.15
C TRP A 88 -18.79 -7.20 -6.91
N LEU A 89 -19.10 -8.31 -7.59
CA LEU A 89 -20.34 -9.04 -7.37
C LEU A 89 -20.47 -9.51 -5.91
N ILE A 90 -19.36 -9.97 -5.32
CA ILE A 90 -19.30 -10.35 -3.88
C ILE A 90 -19.36 -9.11 -2.98
N GLY A 91 -18.92 -7.94 -3.45
CA GLY A 91 -18.97 -6.68 -2.71
C GLY A 91 -20.36 -6.05 -2.63
N ILE A 92 -21.26 -6.32 -3.60
CA ILE A 92 -22.61 -5.72 -3.63
C ILE A 92 -23.43 -5.99 -2.35
N PRO A 93 -23.49 -7.21 -1.78
CA PRO A 93 -24.25 -7.48 -0.57
C PRO A 93 -23.72 -6.77 0.68
N VAL A 94 -22.44 -6.38 0.72
CA VAL A 94 -21.78 -5.83 1.94
C VAL A 94 -22.55 -4.67 2.55
N PRO A 95 -22.84 -3.56 1.85
CA PRO A 95 -23.56 -2.44 2.44
C PRO A 95 -24.96 -2.81 2.93
N PHE A 96 -25.65 -3.72 2.25
CA PHE A 96 -26.97 -4.18 2.69
C PHE A 96 -26.90 -4.98 3.98
N VAL A 97 -25.92 -5.88 4.13
CA VAL A 97 -25.73 -6.64 5.37
C VAL A 97 -25.40 -5.69 6.52
N LEU A 98 -24.54 -4.68 6.31
CA LEU A 98 -24.21 -3.68 7.31
C LEU A 98 -25.41 -2.82 7.71
N MET A 99 -26.29 -2.47 6.78
CA MET A 99 -27.51 -1.71 7.03
C MET A 99 -28.51 -2.43 7.92
N TYR A 100 -28.70 -3.73 7.70
CA TYR A 100 -29.78 -4.50 8.28
C TYR A 100 -29.29 -5.58 9.28
N ALA A 101 -27.98 -5.53 9.66
CA ALA A 101 -27.44 -6.43 10.69
C ALA A 101 -28.21 -6.27 12.00
N ASP A 102 -28.76 -7.35 12.51
CA ASP A 102 -29.45 -7.42 13.80
C ASP A 102 -28.55 -7.90 14.95
N ASN A 103 -27.38 -8.42 14.63
CA ASN A 103 -26.36 -8.81 15.59
C ASN A 103 -24.95 -8.66 15.00
N TRP A 104 -23.92 -8.68 15.88
CA TRP A 104 -22.53 -8.47 15.48
C TRP A 104 -21.97 -9.53 14.54
N ASN A 105 -22.49 -10.75 14.55
CA ASN A 105 -22.03 -11.81 13.65
C ASN A 105 -22.30 -11.47 12.18
N TRP A 106 -23.40 -10.76 11.87
CA TRP A 106 -23.66 -10.26 10.52
C TRP A 106 -22.66 -9.21 10.09
N ILE A 107 -22.22 -8.34 11.01
CA ILE A 107 -21.15 -7.37 10.75
C ILE A 107 -19.84 -8.12 10.41
N VAL A 108 -19.50 -9.16 11.18
CA VAL A 108 -18.34 -10.03 10.89
C VAL A 108 -18.49 -10.73 9.54
N ALA A 109 -19.68 -11.25 9.23
CA ALA A 109 -19.98 -11.88 7.92
C ALA A 109 -19.85 -10.89 6.75
N ALA A 110 -20.33 -9.65 6.90
CA ALA A 110 -20.13 -8.60 5.93
C ALA A 110 -18.62 -8.33 5.68
N ASN A 111 -17.82 -8.38 6.74
CA ASN A 111 -16.37 -8.19 6.65
C ASN A 111 -15.63 -9.38 6.01
N ILE A 112 -16.17 -10.59 6.07
CA ILE A 112 -15.69 -11.72 5.25
C ILE A 112 -15.91 -11.39 3.78
N LEU A 113 -17.13 -11.00 3.39
CA LEU A 113 -17.44 -10.62 2.01
C LEU A 113 -16.59 -9.44 1.52
N LEU A 114 -16.41 -8.43 2.38
CA LEU A 114 -15.57 -7.27 2.07
C LEU A 114 -14.10 -7.68 1.90
N GLY A 115 -13.58 -8.59 2.74
CA GLY A 115 -12.22 -9.14 2.61
C GLY A 115 -12.00 -9.85 1.27
N ILE A 116 -12.99 -10.66 0.83
CA ILE A 116 -12.95 -11.31 -0.49
C ILE A 116 -13.03 -10.27 -1.60
N ASN A 117 -13.96 -9.33 -1.52
CA ASN A 117 -14.07 -8.23 -2.48
C ASN A 117 -12.73 -7.50 -2.62
N GLN A 118 -12.12 -7.09 -1.54
CA GLN A 118 -10.86 -6.35 -1.51
C GLN A 118 -9.69 -7.16 -2.09
N GLY A 119 -9.56 -8.43 -1.71
CA GLY A 119 -8.53 -9.31 -2.23
C GLY A 119 -8.62 -9.54 -3.74
N LEU A 120 -9.83 -9.68 -4.28
CA LEU A 120 -10.07 -9.84 -5.72
C LEU A 120 -9.90 -8.51 -6.48
N THR A 121 -10.52 -7.43 -6.01
CA THR A 121 -10.61 -6.18 -6.77
C THR A 121 -9.33 -5.35 -6.70
N TRP A 122 -8.79 -5.11 -5.50
CA TRP A 122 -7.56 -4.32 -5.35
C TRP A 122 -6.37 -5.01 -6.03
N SER A 123 -6.21 -6.33 -5.83
CA SER A 123 -5.14 -7.07 -6.49
C SER A 123 -5.26 -7.07 -8.00
N SER A 124 -6.46 -7.29 -8.54
CA SER A 124 -6.67 -7.27 -9.99
C SER A 124 -6.36 -5.91 -10.60
N THR A 125 -6.82 -4.80 -9.98
CA THR A 125 -6.54 -3.45 -10.49
C THR A 125 -5.04 -3.11 -10.46
N VAL A 126 -4.30 -3.56 -9.44
CA VAL A 126 -2.83 -3.39 -9.35
C VAL A 126 -2.14 -4.16 -10.47
N VAL A 127 -2.44 -5.45 -10.60
CA VAL A 127 -1.81 -6.30 -11.63
C VAL A 127 -2.09 -5.74 -13.03
N MET A 128 -3.34 -5.39 -13.32
CA MET A 128 -3.72 -4.83 -14.62
C MET A 128 -3.00 -3.53 -14.94
N LYS A 129 -2.84 -2.62 -13.96
CA LYS A 129 -2.10 -1.37 -14.18
C LYS A 129 -0.62 -1.60 -14.46
N ILE A 130 0.00 -2.57 -13.78
CA ILE A 130 1.38 -2.97 -14.06
C ILE A 130 1.51 -3.53 -15.48
N ASP A 131 0.57 -4.41 -15.88
CA ASP A 131 0.56 -5.00 -17.22
C ASP A 131 0.42 -3.95 -18.34
N LEU A 132 -0.37 -2.87 -18.09
CA LEU A 132 -0.60 -1.80 -19.07
C LEU A 132 0.63 -0.89 -19.28
N VAL A 133 1.34 -0.55 -18.19
CA VAL A 133 2.40 0.48 -18.25
C VAL A 133 3.76 -0.06 -18.70
N GLY A 134 4.00 -1.37 -18.56
CA GLY A 134 5.30 -1.96 -18.85
C GLY A 134 6.38 -1.52 -17.86
N GLU A 135 7.66 -1.57 -18.25
CA GLU A 135 8.79 -1.42 -17.31
C GLU A 135 9.05 0.01 -16.81
N LYS A 136 8.87 1.01 -17.67
CA LYS A 136 9.43 2.35 -17.45
C LYS A 136 8.71 3.21 -16.40
N GLN A 137 7.44 2.93 -16.08
CA GLN A 137 6.60 3.79 -15.24
C GLN A 137 5.84 3.01 -14.16
N ARG A 138 6.36 1.85 -13.73
CA ARG A 138 5.72 1.00 -12.72
C ARG A 138 5.59 1.68 -11.37
N GLY A 139 6.64 2.35 -10.94
CA GLY A 139 6.65 3.05 -9.66
C GLY A 139 5.61 4.15 -9.62
N PHE A 140 5.57 5.01 -10.63
CA PHE A 140 4.57 6.07 -10.76
C PHE A 140 3.14 5.50 -10.82
N ALA A 141 2.92 4.46 -11.62
CA ALA A 141 1.63 3.81 -11.72
C ALA A 141 1.15 3.24 -10.38
N MET A 142 2.05 2.66 -9.59
CA MET A 142 1.74 2.14 -8.27
C MET A 142 1.50 3.26 -7.26
N GLY A 143 2.29 4.33 -7.29
CA GLY A 143 2.04 5.52 -6.48
C GLY A 143 0.65 6.11 -6.71
N LEU A 144 0.24 6.27 -7.96
CA LEU A 144 -1.09 6.78 -8.31
C LEU A 144 -2.21 5.80 -7.91
N ASN A 145 -1.95 4.49 -8.02
CA ASN A 145 -2.88 3.47 -7.56
C ASN A 145 -3.18 3.58 -6.06
N GLU A 146 -2.13 3.59 -5.26
CA GLU A 146 -2.26 3.61 -3.80
C GLU A 146 -2.81 4.96 -3.32
N PHE A 147 -2.36 6.07 -3.90
CA PHE A 147 -2.92 7.40 -3.62
C PHE A 147 -4.44 7.43 -3.84
N ALA A 148 -4.93 6.99 -5.00
CA ALA A 148 -6.36 7.02 -5.30
C ALA A 148 -7.17 6.14 -4.34
N GLY A 149 -6.65 4.94 -4.01
CA GLY A 149 -7.28 4.04 -3.06
C GLY A 149 -7.39 4.63 -1.66
N TYR A 150 -6.28 5.12 -1.10
CA TYR A 150 -6.26 5.66 0.27
C TYR A 150 -6.92 7.03 0.40
N LEU A 151 -6.87 7.87 -0.63
CA LEU A 151 -7.65 9.11 -0.66
C LEU A 151 -9.15 8.80 -0.58
N ALA A 152 -9.62 7.81 -1.34
CA ALA A 152 -11.02 7.41 -1.29
C ALA A 152 -11.41 6.78 0.06
N VAL A 153 -10.52 6.01 0.71
CA VAL A 153 -10.74 5.55 2.09
C VAL A 153 -11.02 6.74 3.01
N ALA A 154 -10.16 7.76 2.97
CA ALA A 154 -10.27 8.93 3.84
C ALA A 154 -11.54 9.74 3.55
N LEU A 155 -11.83 10.02 2.28
CA LEU A 155 -13.00 10.79 1.88
C LEU A 155 -14.31 10.10 2.26
N VAL A 156 -14.42 8.79 2.00
CA VAL A 156 -15.64 8.04 2.32
C VAL A 156 -15.79 7.86 3.83
N ALA A 157 -14.70 7.61 4.59
CA ALA A 157 -14.75 7.55 6.03
C ALA A 157 -15.22 8.89 6.65
N PHE A 158 -14.78 10.02 6.11
CA PHE A 158 -15.26 11.34 6.51
C PHE A 158 -16.75 11.51 6.19
N LEU A 159 -17.17 11.22 4.96
CA LEU A 159 -18.56 11.36 4.54
C LEU A 159 -19.51 10.46 5.34
N THR A 160 -19.14 9.21 5.60
CA THR A 160 -19.96 8.31 6.42
C THR A 160 -20.05 8.75 7.87
N GLY A 161 -18.96 9.26 8.44
CA GLY A 161 -18.96 9.86 9.78
C GLY A 161 -19.86 11.09 9.86
N TRP A 162 -19.80 11.98 8.87
CA TRP A 162 -20.65 13.17 8.79
C TRP A 162 -22.13 12.79 8.62
N ILE A 163 -22.47 11.90 7.70
CA ILE A 163 -23.86 11.43 7.51
C ILE A 163 -24.37 10.76 8.79
N ALA A 164 -23.53 9.96 9.45
CA ALA A 164 -23.92 9.30 10.69
C ALA A 164 -24.22 10.30 11.83
N SER A 165 -23.51 11.42 11.89
CA SER A 165 -23.78 12.47 12.88
C SER A 165 -25.09 13.21 12.66
N GLU A 166 -25.49 13.41 11.40
CA GLU A 166 -26.70 14.16 11.04
C GLU A 166 -27.95 13.27 10.98
N TYR A 167 -27.82 12.05 10.45
CA TYR A 167 -28.95 11.18 10.11
C TYR A 167 -28.98 9.86 10.87
N GLY A 168 -27.99 9.60 11.74
CA GLY A 168 -27.86 8.36 12.51
C GLY A 168 -26.93 7.33 11.86
N LEU A 169 -26.51 6.38 12.69
CA LEU A 169 -25.47 5.39 12.34
C LEU A 169 -25.89 4.46 11.20
N ARG A 170 -27.18 4.14 11.11
CA ARG A 170 -27.78 3.30 10.07
C ARG A 170 -29.17 3.84 9.68
N PRO A 171 -29.65 3.64 8.44
CA PRO A 171 -29.00 3.00 7.27
C PRO A 171 -28.20 3.97 6.39
N TYR A 172 -28.37 5.29 6.56
CA TYR A 172 -27.99 6.32 5.62
C TYR A 172 -26.53 6.32 5.15
N PRO A 173 -25.51 6.15 6.01
CA PRO A 173 -24.11 6.14 5.57
C PRO A 173 -23.82 5.03 4.54
N PHE A 174 -24.52 3.89 4.63
CA PHE A 174 -24.27 2.73 3.77
C PHE A 174 -24.83 2.84 2.35
N TYR A 175 -25.68 3.83 2.07
CA TYR A 175 -26.10 4.12 0.68
C TYR A 175 -24.91 4.48 -0.22
N ILE A 176 -23.87 5.11 0.34
CA ILE A 176 -22.61 5.34 -0.39
C ILE A 176 -22.01 3.99 -0.83
N GLY A 177 -22.01 2.99 0.02
CA GLY A 177 -21.50 1.65 -0.31
C GLY A 177 -22.28 0.97 -1.43
N ILE A 178 -23.60 1.13 -1.48
CA ILE A 178 -24.43 0.64 -2.60
C ILE A 178 -24.01 1.33 -3.90
N ALA A 179 -23.89 2.66 -3.89
CA ALA A 179 -23.46 3.40 -5.06
C ALA A 179 -22.07 2.99 -5.56
N LEU A 180 -21.09 2.85 -4.63
CA LEU A 180 -19.73 2.44 -4.95
C LEU A 180 -19.65 1.01 -5.48
N SER A 181 -20.37 0.06 -4.87
CA SER A 181 -20.34 -1.34 -5.28
C SER A 181 -20.99 -1.54 -6.66
N LEU A 182 -22.11 -0.88 -6.92
CA LEU A 182 -22.78 -0.92 -8.24
C LEU A 182 -21.94 -0.22 -9.31
N ALA A 183 -21.39 0.96 -9.03
CA ALA A 183 -20.51 1.69 -9.95
C ALA A 183 -19.25 0.88 -10.26
N GLY A 184 -18.64 0.26 -9.25
CA GLY A 184 -17.48 -0.61 -9.40
C GLY A 184 -17.78 -1.84 -10.24
N PHE A 185 -18.92 -2.52 -10.00
CA PHE A 185 -19.37 -3.67 -10.78
C PHE A 185 -19.64 -3.30 -12.24
N LEU A 186 -20.48 -2.30 -12.48
CA LEU A 186 -20.87 -1.88 -13.84
C LEU A 186 -19.65 -1.39 -14.63
N SER A 187 -18.79 -0.57 -14.01
CA SER A 187 -17.58 -0.10 -14.67
C SER A 187 -16.63 -1.23 -15.02
N SER A 188 -16.46 -2.21 -14.13
CA SER A 188 -15.58 -3.35 -14.36
C SER A 188 -16.13 -4.29 -15.44
N TRP A 189 -17.42 -4.55 -15.42
CA TRP A 189 -18.07 -5.45 -16.37
C TRP A 189 -18.12 -4.86 -17.78
N LEU A 190 -18.56 -3.60 -17.91
CA LEU A 190 -18.84 -2.96 -19.21
C LEU A 190 -17.59 -2.39 -19.87
N PHE A 191 -16.71 -1.70 -19.12
CA PHE A 191 -15.67 -0.85 -19.70
C PHE A 191 -14.25 -1.38 -19.53
N VAL A 192 -13.98 -2.25 -18.55
CA VAL A 192 -12.63 -2.81 -18.35
C VAL A 192 -12.35 -3.87 -19.42
N LYS A 193 -11.14 -3.81 -19.99
CA LYS A 193 -10.59 -4.81 -20.91
C LYS A 193 -9.54 -5.66 -20.19
N ASP A 194 -9.52 -6.97 -20.45
CA ASP A 194 -8.51 -7.86 -19.87
C ASP A 194 -7.11 -7.55 -20.42
N THR A 195 -6.08 -7.73 -19.58
CA THR A 195 -4.68 -7.40 -19.91
C THR A 195 -3.87 -8.60 -20.42
N LYS A 196 -4.50 -9.74 -20.75
CA LYS A 196 -3.82 -10.95 -21.23
C LYS A 196 -2.89 -10.70 -22.42
N HIS A 197 -3.31 -9.86 -23.37
CA HIS A 197 -2.52 -9.54 -24.56
C HIS A 197 -1.28 -8.69 -24.22
N HIS A 198 -1.36 -7.80 -23.22
CA HIS A 198 -0.23 -7.00 -22.75
C HIS A 198 0.84 -7.88 -22.13
N ILE A 199 0.43 -8.88 -21.33
CA ILE A 199 1.34 -9.87 -20.74
C ILE A 199 2.02 -10.71 -21.82
N ALA A 200 1.24 -11.20 -22.80
CA ALA A 200 1.80 -11.97 -23.90
C ALA A 200 2.88 -11.17 -24.66
N GLN A 201 2.63 -9.89 -24.93
CA GLN A 201 3.61 -8.99 -25.57
C GLN A 201 4.85 -8.79 -24.70
N GLU A 202 4.70 -8.53 -23.42
CA GLU A 202 5.83 -8.33 -22.49
C GLU A 202 6.63 -9.63 -22.31
N THR A 203 5.95 -10.77 -22.30
CA THR A 203 6.58 -12.09 -22.17
C THR A 203 7.55 -12.39 -23.34
N THR A 204 7.23 -11.94 -24.55
CA THR A 204 8.10 -12.17 -25.73
C THR A 204 9.41 -11.37 -25.69
N THR A 205 9.43 -10.27 -24.94
CA THR A 205 10.59 -9.37 -24.83
C THR A 205 11.31 -9.49 -23.49
N SER A 206 10.74 -10.20 -22.53
CA SER A 206 11.29 -10.33 -21.19
C SER A 206 12.52 -11.23 -21.14
N ILE A 207 13.61 -10.70 -20.58
CA ILE A 207 14.83 -11.45 -20.28
C ILE A 207 14.82 -12.08 -18.88
N ILE A 208 13.79 -11.79 -18.07
CA ILE A 208 13.67 -12.29 -16.69
C ILE A 208 13.29 -13.78 -16.75
N PRO A 209 14.04 -14.67 -16.08
CA PRO A 209 13.72 -16.09 -16.08
C PRO A 209 12.45 -16.36 -15.24
N LYS A 210 11.73 -17.43 -15.61
CA LYS A 210 10.62 -17.93 -14.78
C LYS A 210 11.11 -18.45 -13.45
N LEU A 211 10.32 -18.25 -12.40
CA LEU A 211 10.63 -18.75 -11.06
C LEU A 211 10.37 -20.26 -10.99
N LYS A 212 11.31 -21.02 -10.39
CA LYS A 212 11.16 -22.47 -10.23
C LYS A 212 10.04 -22.83 -9.26
N ASN A 213 9.98 -22.14 -8.13
CA ASN A 213 8.92 -22.26 -7.13
C ASN A 213 8.50 -20.85 -6.70
N ILE A 214 7.41 -20.38 -7.29
CA ILE A 214 6.96 -18.98 -7.13
C ILE A 214 6.72 -18.64 -5.65
N PHE A 215 6.13 -19.57 -4.88
CA PHE A 215 5.85 -19.33 -3.46
C PHE A 215 7.13 -19.12 -2.65
N TRP A 216 8.06 -20.05 -2.68
CA TRP A 216 9.29 -19.96 -1.87
C TRP A 216 10.26 -18.92 -2.39
N GLU A 217 10.34 -18.72 -3.72
CA GLU A 217 11.14 -17.65 -4.30
C GLU A 217 10.63 -16.28 -3.85
N THR A 218 9.33 -16.04 -3.91
CA THR A 218 8.72 -14.76 -3.49
C THR A 218 8.76 -14.59 -1.97
N THR A 219 8.54 -15.66 -1.20
CA THR A 219 8.54 -15.58 0.26
C THR A 219 9.92 -15.27 0.82
N TRP A 220 10.97 -15.97 0.34
CA TRP A 220 12.30 -15.81 0.96
C TRP A 220 13.51 -16.10 0.06
N LYS A 221 13.49 -17.12 -0.81
CA LYS A 221 14.69 -17.61 -1.51
C LYS A 221 15.33 -16.55 -2.42
N ASN A 222 14.54 -15.90 -3.26
CA ASN A 222 15.03 -14.79 -4.08
C ASN A 222 15.38 -13.61 -3.16
N LYS A 223 16.60 -13.08 -3.31
CA LYS A 223 17.12 -12.05 -2.39
C LYS A 223 16.28 -10.76 -2.43
N ASN A 224 15.87 -10.31 -3.61
CA ASN A 224 15.08 -9.10 -3.76
C ASN A 224 13.62 -9.34 -3.34
N LEU A 225 12.98 -10.39 -3.87
CA LEU A 225 11.58 -10.70 -3.56
C LEU A 225 11.36 -11.02 -2.08
N GLY A 226 12.22 -11.87 -1.49
CA GLY A 226 12.11 -12.22 -0.07
C GLY A 226 12.35 -11.03 0.86
N SER A 227 13.28 -10.14 0.51
CA SER A 227 13.50 -8.91 1.28
C SER A 227 12.30 -7.97 1.23
N VAL A 228 11.67 -7.83 0.06
CA VAL A 228 10.45 -7.04 -0.12
C VAL A 228 9.27 -7.67 0.64
N THR A 229 9.14 -8.99 0.60
CA THR A 229 8.02 -9.69 1.22
C THR A 229 8.05 -9.57 2.74
N GLN A 230 9.21 -9.79 3.38
CA GLN A 230 9.35 -9.59 4.82
C GLN A 230 9.16 -8.12 5.22
N ALA A 231 9.66 -7.19 4.40
CA ALA A 231 9.50 -5.76 4.69
C ALA A 231 8.05 -5.32 4.56
N GLY A 232 7.31 -5.86 3.58
CA GLY A 232 5.88 -5.61 3.44
C GLY A 232 5.08 -6.12 4.65
N LEU A 233 5.41 -7.31 5.18
CA LEU A 233 4.82 -7.84 6.40
C LEU A 233 5.07 -6.92 7.59
N ILE A 234 6.32 -6.52 7.81
CA ILE A 234 6.71 -5.65 8.93
C ILE A 234 6.09 -4.25 8.78
N ASN A 235 6.01 -3.71 7.56
CA ASN A 235 5.35 -2.42 7.34
C ASN A 235 3.87 -2.45 7.76
N ASN A 236 3.13 -3.49 7.36
CA ASN A 236 1.73 -3.61 7.78
C ASN A 236 1.56 -4.00 9.26
N LEU A 237 2.57 -4.61 9.87
CA LEU A 237 2.62 -4.82 11.30
C LEU A 237 2.75 -3.47 12.04
N ASN A 238 3.56 -2.52 11.51
CA ASN A 238 3.62 -1.14 12.02
C ASN A 238 2.26 -0.44 11.90
N ASP A 239 1.57 -0.61 10.77
CA ASP A 239 0.24 -0.03 10.56
C ASP A 239 -0.75 -0.57 11.59
N GLY A 240 -0.76 -1.90 11.81
CA GLY A 240 -1.62 -2.54 12.81
C GLY A 240 -1.36 -2.02 14.22
N MET A 241 -0.09 -1.77 14.58
CA MET A 241 0.29 -1.15 15.85
C MET A 241 -0.15 0.31 15.92
N ALA A 242 0.15 1.12 14.89
CA ALA A 242 -0.15 2.55 14.91
C ALA A 242 -1.66 2.81 15.06
N TRP A 243 -2.49 2.07 14.34
CA TRP A 243 -3.94 2.21 14.42
C TRP A 243 -4.53 1.78 15.79
N GLY A 244 -3.91 0.78 16.44
CA GLY A 244 -4.38 0.28 17.74
C GLY A 244 -3.81 1.04 18.93
N ILE A 245 -2.51 1.29 18.96
CA ILE A 245 -1.77 1.75 20.14
C ILE A 245 -1.59 3.26 20.23
N PHE A 246 -1.45 3.99 19.10
CA PHE A 246 -1.23 5.44 19.15
C PHE A 246 -2.36 6.20 19.86
N PRO A 247 -3.66 5.95 19.58
CA PRO A 247 -4.72 6.61 20.32
C PRO A 247 -4.64 6.37 21.83
N ILE A 248 -4.31 5.14 22.22
CA ILE A 248 -4.20 4.75 23.64
C ILE A 248 -3.00 5.44 24.30
N LEU A 249 -1.85 5.49 23.62
CA LEU A 249 -0.67 6.19 24.10
C LEU A 249 -0.93 7.68 24.31
N LEU A 250 -1.57 8.33 23.34
CA LEU A 250 -1.89 9.76 23.41
C LEU A 250 -2.89 10.06 24.55
N ALA A 251 -3.91 9.23 24.67
CA ALA A 251 -4.88 9.33 25.78
C ALA A 251 -4.18 9.15 27.15
N SER A 252 -3.26 8.21 27.30
CA SER A 252 -2.48 8.01 28.53
C SER A 252 -1.56 9.18 28.89
N LYS A 253 -1.18 10.00 27.89
CA LYS A 253 -0.40 11.25 28.06
C LYS A 253 -1.29 12.49 28.31
N GLY A 254 -2.61 12.34 28.37
CA GLY A 254 -3.55 13.40 28.68
C GLY A 254 -3.99 14.26 27.51
N PHE A 255 -3.73 13.85 26.26
CA PHE A 255 -4.20 14.55 25.09
C PHE A 255 -5.71 14.41 24.91
N SER A 256 -6.36 15.49 24.49
CA SER A 256 -7.79 15.52 24.18
C SER A 256 -8.13 14.66 22.95
N ILE A 257 -9.40 14.25 22.85
CA ILE A 257 -9.90 13.47 21.71
C ILE A 257 -9.61 14.16 20.37
N ALA A 258 -9.74 15.49 20.31
CA ALA A 258 -9.46 16.28 19.12
C ALA A 258 -7.97 16.22 18.72
N GLU A 259 -7.07 16.35 19.69
CA GLU A 259 -5.63 16.25 19.46
C GLU A 259 -5.21 14.83 19.02
N ILE A 260 -5.78 13.80 19.64
CA ILE A 260 -5.60 12.41 19.21
C ILE A 260 -6.06 12.22 17.77
N GLY A 261 -7.22 12.77 17.41
CA GLY A 261 -7.74 12.73 16.04
C GLY A 261 -6.79 13.37 15.02
N ILE A 262 -6.20 14.52 15.35
CA ILE A 262 -5.23 15.20 14.48
C ILE A 262 -3.98 14.34 14.27
N VAL A 263 -3.35 13.86 15.35
CA VAL A 263 -2.10 13.06 15.26
C VAL A 263 -2.33 11.78 14.47
N THR A 264 -3.43 11.08 14.73
CA THR A 264 -3.75 9.82 14.03
C THR A 264 -4.10 10.02 12.57
N ALA A 265 -4.61 11.19 12.18
CA ALA A 265 -4.90 11.53 10.79
C ALA A 265 -3.66 11.93 9.98
N ILE A 266 -2.63 12.52 10.63
CA ILE A 266 -1.42 13.00 9.95
C ILE A 266 -0.64 11.86 9.30
N TYR A 267 -0.47 10.74 9.99
CA TYR A 267 0.25 9.59 9.46
C TYR A 267 -0.28 9.11 8.10
N PRO A 268 -1.56 8.74 7.96
CA PRO A 268 -2.12 8.31 6.68
C PRO A 268 -2.23 9.45 5.65
N ALA A 269 -2.39 10.70 6.07
CA ALA A 269 -2.42 11.84 5.15
C ALA A 269 -1.07 12.07 4.47
N VAL A 270 0.02 12.10 5.25
CA VAL A 270 1.39 12.24 4.74
C VAL A 270 1.77 11.05 3.87
N TRP A 271 1.44 9.83 4.32
CA TRP A 271 1.64 8.62 3.55
C TRP A 271 0.89 8.67 2.21
N GLY A 272 -0.41 8.96 2.22
CA GLY A 272 -1.24 9.01 1.00
C GLY A 272 -0.71 10.03 -0.02
N ILE A 273 -0.49 11.27 0.40
CA ILE A 273 0.01 12.34 -0.47
C ILE A 273 1.45 12.04 -0.95
N GLY A 274 2.30 11.56 -0.05
CA GLY A 274 3.69 11.24 -0.35
C GLY A 274 3.86 10.24 -1.48
N GLN A 275 2.91 9.31 -1.66
CA GLN A 275 2.99 8.27 -2.71
C GLN A 275 2.96 8.82 -4.14
N LEU A 276 2.40 10.02 -4.36
CA LEU A 276 2.46 10.68 -5.67
C LEU A 276 3.89 11.01 -6.09
N PHE A 277 4.74 11.35 -5.12
CA PHE A 277 6.14 11.68 -5.35
C PHE A 277 7.03 10.44 -5.28
N THR A 278 6.88 9.63 -4.26
CA THR A 278 7.74 8.46 -4.01
C THR A 278 7.51 7.34 -5.03
N GLY A 279 6.30 7.20 -5.56
CA GLY A 279 6.03 6.29 -6.67
C GLY A 279 6.88 6.63 -7.90
N ARG A 280 7.00 7.93 -8.24
CA ARG A 280 7.87 8.37 -9.31
C ARG A 280 9.36 8.19 -8.98
N MET A 281 9.75 8.42 -7.72
CA MET A 281 11.12 8.15 -7.28
C MET A 281 11.52 6.69 -7.49
N ALA A 282 10.61 5.73 -7.30
CA ALA A 282 10.87 4.31 -7.52
C ALA A 282 11.18 3.95 -8.99
N ASP A 283 10.88 4.82 -9.96
CA ASP A 283 11.26 4.63 -11.37
C ASP A 283 12.69 5.11 -11.66
N TYR A 284 13.25 6.00 -10.83
CA TYR A 284 14.54 6.65 -11.06
C TYR A 284 15.63 6.24 -10.07
N PHE A 285 15.28 5.91 -8.84
CA PHE A 285 16.24 5.53 -7.80
C PHE A 285 16.28 4.02 -7.59
N CYS A 286 17.41 3.52 -7.09
CA CYS A 286 17.49 2.11 -6.70
C CYS A 286 16.45 1.79 -5.64
N LYS A 287 15.64 0.78 -5.89
CA LYS A 287 14.54 0.37 -5.01
C LYS A 287 15.03 -0.10 -3.65
N LYS A 288 16.25 -0.70 -3.59
CA LYS A 288 16.89 -1.06 -2.33
C LYS A 288 17.04 0.15 -1.40
N ASP A 289 17.56 1.27 -1.94
CA ASP A 289 17.86 2.46 -1.14
C ASP A 289 16.58 3.14 -0.64
N LEU A 290 15.54 3.22 -1.49
CA LEU A 290 14.23 3.74 -1.09
C LEU A 290 13.56 2.87 -0.02
N LEU A 291 13.63 1.55 -0.17
CA LEU A 291 13.06 0.61 0.79
C LEU A 291 13.82 0.61 2.11
N PHE A 292 15.16 0.63 2.05
CA PHE A 292 16.00 0.74 3.24
C PHE A 292 15.71 2.04 4.00
N LEU A 293 15.77 3.18 3.31
CA LEU A 293 15.51 4.49 3.91
C LEU A 293 14.11 4.57 4.50
N GLY A 294 13.10 4.10 3.78
CA GLY A 294 11.72 4.13 4.25
C GLY A 294 11.49 3.29 5.50
N MET A 295 11.98 2.05 5.53
CA MET A 295 11.88 1.18 6.71
C MET A 295 12.71 1.70 7.89
N PHE A 296 13.90 2.24 7.62
CA PHE A 296 14.75 2.81 8.66
C PHE A 296 14.12 4.05 9.31
N LEU A 297 13.57 4.96 8.49
CA LEU A 297 12.84 6.14 8.98
C LEU A 297 11.63 5.75 9.84
N GLN A 298 10.87 4.74 9.41
CA GLN A 298 9.73 4.23 10.20
C GLN A 298 10.20 3.70 11.56
N GLY A 299 11.19 2.82 11.58
CA GLY A 299 11.70 2.23 12.82
C GLY A 299 12.28 3.28 13.78
N MET A 300 13.03 4.25 13.25
CA MET A 300 13.57 5.36 14.04
C MET A 300 12.45 6.26 14.58
N ALA A 301 11.45 6.60 13.76
CA ALA A 301 10.32 7.40 14.21
C ALA A 301 9.57 6.72 15.37
N LEU A 302 9.37 5.40 15.32
CA LEU A 302 8.73 4.64 16.39
C LEU A 302 9.55 4.66 17.68
N ILE A 303 10.89 4.49 17.61
CA ILE A 303 11.74 4.52 18.79
C ILE A 303 11.79 5.92 19.40
N VAL A 304 11.95 6.96 18.56
CA VAL A 304 12.02 8.35 19.05
C VAL A 304 10.67 8.82 19.61
N LEU A 305 9.54 8.25 19.12
CA LEU A 305 8.20 8.55 19.60
C LEU A 305 8.01 8.24 21.12
N LEU A 306 8.79 7.32 21.67
CA LEU A 306 8.79 7.02 23.11
C LEU A 306 9.21 8.23 23.97
N PHE A 307 10.02 9.13 23.41
CA PHE A 307 10.50 10.34 24.08
C PHE A 307 9.64 11.58 23.79
N ALA A 308 8.59 11.43 22.98
CA ALA A 308 7.67 12.52 22.64
C ALA A 308 6.82 12.92 23.84
N GLN A 309 6.76 14.25 24.09
CA GLN A 309 6.01 14.82 25.22
C GLN A 309 5.00 15.90 24.78
N SER A 310 5.20 16.51 23.62
CA SER A 310 4.34 17.58 23.11
C SER A 310 3.63 17.16 21.84
N MET A 311 2.50 17.81 21.55
CA MET A 311 1.74 17.65 20.32
C MET A 311 2.61 17.80 19.07
N ALA A 312 3.53 18.78 19.07
CA ALA A 312 4.44 19.02 17.95
C ALA A 312 5.37 17.80 17.70
N HIS A 313 5.91 17.19 18.77
CA HIS A 313 6.71 15.98 18.62
C HIS A 313 5.92 14.84 17.97
N PHE A 314 4.69 14.59 18.40
CA PHE A 314 3.84 13.55 17.81
C PHE A 314 3.50 13.83 16.35
N ILE A 315 3.19 15.09 15.99
CA ILE A 315 2.93 15.50 14.61
C ILE A 315 4.15 15.25 13.71
N ILE A 316 5.34 15.70 14.14
CA ILE A 316 6.58 15.52 13.37
C ILE A 316 6.90 14.04 13.19
N LEU A 317 6.85 13.24 14.27
CA LEU A 317 7.19 11.82 14.21
C LEU A 317 6.16 11.00 13.41
N SER A 318 4.87 11.32 13.51
CA SER A 318 3.82 10.73 12.66
C SER A 318 4.01 11.11 11.19
N SER A 319 4.49 12.32 10.90
CA SER A 319 4.84 12.74 9.54
C SER A 319 6.05 11.97 9.00
N ILE A 320 7.09 11.79 9.81
CA ILE A 320 8.28 11.00 9.42
C ILE A 320 7.88 9.54 9.17
N LEU A 321 7.05 8.96 10.04
CA LEU A 321 6.49 7.62 9.86
C LEU A 321 5.72 7.53 8.52
N GLY A 322 4.89 8.52 8.22
CA GLY A 322 4.13 8.63 6.98
C GLY A 322 5.02 8.74 5.73
N ILE A 323 6.09 9.53 5.78
CA ILE A 323 7.08 9.64 4.70
C ILE A 323 7.78 8.29 4.49
N GLY A 324 8.20 7.62 5.56
CA GLY A 324 8.81 6.29 5.49
C GLY A 324 7.88 5.27 4.81
N THR A 325 6.61 5.26 5.20
CA THR A 325 5.58 4.39 4.57
C THR A 325 5.34 4.74 3.11
N ALA A 326 5.30 6.04 2.76
CA ALA A 326 5.16 6.49 1.39
C ALA A 326 6.33 6.03 0.49
N LEU A 327 7.56 6.00 1.01
CA LEU A 327 8.73 5.52 0.27
C LEU A 327 8.64 4.04 -0.07
N VAL A 328 8.11 3.21 0.82
CA VAL A 328 8.14 1.75 0.65
C VAL A 328 6.96 1.19 -0.14
N TYR A 329 5.76 1.74 0.02
CA TYR A 329 4.54 1.13 -0.51
C TYR A 329 4.52 0.95 -2.04
N PRO A 330 4.68 2.02 -2.87
CA PRO A 330 4.74 1.86 -4.32
C PRO A 330 5.99 1.10 -4.75
N THR A 331 7.09 1.25 -4.01
CA THR A 331 8.38 0.62 -4.29
C THR A 331 8.32 -0.89 -4.10
N PHE A 332 7.57 -1.41 -3.13
CA PHE A 332 7.34 -2.85 -2.96
C PHE A 332 6.74 -3.46 -4.22
N LEU A 333 5.64 -2.91 -4.71
CA LEU A 333 4.92 -3.44 -5.87
C LEU A 333 5.77 -3.35 -7.14
N ALA A 334 6.47 -2.22 -7.32
CA ALA A 334 7.39 -2.04 -8.44
C ALA A 334 8.55 -3.05 -8.39
N THR A 335 9.11 -3.32 -7.19
CA THR A 335 10.19 -4.29 -7.01
C THR A 335 9.73 -5.72 -7.31
N VAL A 336 8.56 -6.13 -6.84
CA VAL A 336 8.02 -7.46 -7.16
C VAL A 336 7.82 -7.58 -8.67
N ALA A 337 7.25 -6.56 -9.32
CA ALA A 337 7.00 -6.59 -10.75
C ALA A 337 8.28 -6.60 -11.60
N GLU A 338 9.35 -5.97 -11.13
CA GLU A 338 10.64 -5.91 -11.82
C GLU A 338 11.47 -7.21 -11.67
N ASN A 339 11.28 -7.94 -10.59
CA ASN A 339 12.02 -9.18 -10.29
C ASN A 339 11.24 -10.45 -10.64
N THR A 340 10.14 -10.34 -11.38
CA THR A 340 9.30 -11.48 -11.77
C THR A 340 9.02 -11.49 -13.27
N HIS A 341 9.09 -12.69 -13.86
CA HIS A 341 8.65 -12.89 -15.24
C HIS A 341 7.17 -12.45 -15.39
N PRO A 342 6.76 -11.84 -16.51
CA PRO A 342 5.39 -11.35 -16.69
C PRO A 342 4.30 -12.40 -16.41
N SER A 343 4.54 -13.68 -16.78
CA SER A 343 3.59 -14.77 -16.51
C SER A 343 3.46 -15.13 -15.02
N ASP A 344 4.49 -14.88 -14.21
CA ASP A 344 4.55 -15.27 -12.79
C ASP A 344 4.18 -14.09 -11.86
N ARG A 345 4.15 -12.87 -12.42
CA ARG A 345 3.98 -11.61 -11.69
C ARG A 345 2.73 -11.57 -10.82
N ALA A 346 1.59 -11.95 -11.40
CA ALA A 346 0.33 -11.94 -10.66
C ALA A 346 0.37 -12.86 -9.44
N HIS A 347 0.97 -14.04 -9.59
CA HIS A 347 1.12 -15.00 -8.49
C HIS A 347 2.09 -14.47 -7.43
N SER A 348 3.25 -13.92 -7.82
CA SER A 348 4.20 -13.33 -6.89
C SER A 348 3.62 -12.12 -6.14
N LEU A 349 2.87 -11.24 -6.82
CA LEU A 349 2.15 -10.13 -6.17
C LEU A 349 1.08 -10.65 -5.18
N GLY A 350 0.41 -11.75 -5.50
CA GLY A 350 -0.55 -12.40 -4.61
C GLY A 350 0.13 -12.92 -3.34
N ILE A 351 1.30 -13.57 -3.46
CA ILE A 351 2.09 -14.07 -2.32
C ILE A 351 2.62 -12.90 -1.48
N PHE A 352 3.18 -11.88 -2.12
CA PHE A 352 3.64 -10.66 -1.43
C PHE A 352 2.50 -10.03 -0.61
N ARG A 353 1.31 -9.88 -1.20
CA ARG A 353 0.14 -9.31 -0.54
C ARG A 353 -0.42 -10.22 0.56
N PHE A 354 -0.34 -11.54 0.39
CA PHE A 354 -0.68 -12.48 1.46
C PHE A 354 0.14 -12.20 2.72
N TRP A 355 1.46 -12.15 2.60
CA TRP A 355 2.33 -11.86 3.74
C TRP A 355 2.16 -10.45 4.27
N ARG A 356 2.10 -9.46 3.38
CA ARG A 356 1.88 -8.06 3.75
C ARG A 356 0.59 -7.88 4.55
N ASP A 357 -0.53 -8.37 4.04
CA ASP A 357 -1.83 -8.12 4.67
C ASP A 357 -2.02 -9.00 5.93
N SER A 358 -1.32 -10.14 6.04
CA SER A 358 -1.19 -10.88 7.31
C SER A 358 -0.49 -10.06 8.39
N GLY A 359 0.37 -9.12 8.01
CA GLY A 359 1.06 -8.21 8.93
C GLY A 359 0.09 -7.40 9.80
N TYR A 360 -1.08 -7.01 9.30
CA TYR A 360 -2.10 -6.33 10.12
C TYR A 360 -2.60 -7.19 11.28
N ALA A 361 -2.96 -8.44 11.00
CA ALA A 361 -3.49 -9.34 12.03
C ALA A 361 -2.39 -9.72 13.04
N ILE A 362 -1.19 -10.04 12.54
CA ILE A 362 -0.01 -10.37 13.37
C ILE A 362 0.39 -9.16 14.21
N GLY A 363 0.40 -7.96 13.60
CA GLY A 363 0.77 -6.72 14.28
C GLY A 363 -0.19 -6.36 15.41
N ALA A 364 -1.49 -6.38 15.12
CA ALA A 364 -2.51 -6.10 16.14
C ALA A 364 -2.45 -7.09 17.33
N PHE A 365 -2.28 -8.39 17.03
CA PHE A 365 -2.14 -9.42 18.04
C PHE A 365 -0.86 -9.27 18.88
N LEU A 366 0.28 -9.17 18.20
CA LEU A 366 1.59 -9.07 18.84
C LEU A 366 1.69 -7.82 19.73
N THR A 367 1.26 -6.67 19.19
CA THR A 367 1.25 -5.41 19.93
C THR A 367 0.33 -5.45 21.13
N GLY A 368 -0.85 -6.05 21.01
CA GLY A 368 -1.78 -6.22 22.11
C GLY A 368 -1.17 -7.05 23.24
N VAL A 369 -0.64 -8.24 22.91
CA VAL A 369 -0.01 -9.12 23.90
C VAL A 369 1.17 -8.46 24.60
N ILE A 370 2.06 -7.78 23.84
CA ILE A 370 3.20 -7.08 24.44
C ILE A 370 2.73 -5.90 25.31
N ALA A 371 1.72 -5.14 24.85
CA ALA A 371 1.19 -4.01 25.61
C ALA A 371 0.54 -4.44 26.92
N ASP A 372 -0.15 -5.57 26.92
CA ASP A 372 -0.80 -6.13 28.12
C ASP A 372 0.22 -6.71 29.13
N THR A 373 1.34 -7.26 28.64
CA THR A 373 2.35 -7.92 29.48
C THR A 373 3.49 -7.02 29.90
N LEU A 374 4.02 -6.20 29.00
CA LEU A 374 5.23 -5.37 29.17
C LEU A 374 4.94 -3.86 29.08
N GLY A 375 3.71 -3.47 28.76
CA GLY A 375 3.28 -2.10 28.63
C GLY A 375 3.43 -1.53 27.20
N ILE A 376 2.72 -0.42 26.96
CA ILE A 376 2.60 0.24 25.64
C ILE A 376 3.98 0.65 25.08
N ASN A 377 4.84 1.22 25.93
CA ASN A 377 6.18 1.69 25.49
C ASN A 377 7.05 0.53 25.00
N ALA A 378 7.03 -0.60 25.69
CA ALA A 378 7.75 -1.81 25.29
C ALA A 378 7.23 -2.34 23.94
N SER A 379 5.92 -2.29 23.73
CA SER A 379 5.31 -2.69 22.47
C SER A 379 5.84 -1.83 21.30
N ILE A 380 5.78 -0.51 21.41
CA ILE A 380 6.29 0.42 20.38
C ILE A 380 7.78 0.22 20.13
N PHE A 381 8.58 0.05 21.20
CA PHE A 381 10.03 -0.18 21.10
C PHE A 381 10.36 -1.45 20.32
N ILE A 382 9.72 -2.58 20.67
CA ILE A 382 9.96 -3.88 20.01
C ILE A 382 9.56 -3.80 18.54
N ILE A 383 8.43 -3.18 18.20
CA ILE A 383 8.02 -3.00 16.81
C ILE A 383 9.00 -2.10 16.05
N GLY A 384 9.47 -1.03 16.69
CA GLY A 384 10.52 -0.17 16.11
C GLY A 384 11.82 -0.93 15.80
N LEU A 385 12.26 -1.79 16.71
CA LEU A 385 13.44 -2.66 16.50
C LEU A 385 13.23 -3.67 15.38
N LEU A 386 12.06 -4.31 15.31
CA LEU A 386 11.71 -5.22 14.21
C LEU A 386 11.74 -4.50 12.87
N THR A 387 11.29 -3.24 12.83
CA THR A 387 11.28 -2.42 11.61
C THR A 387 12.70 -2.05 11.17
N ILE A 388 13.59 -1.67 12.10
CA ILE A 388 15.01 -1.44 11.81
C ILE A 388 15.68 -2.74 11.34
N SER A 389 15.40 -3.86 12.01
CA SER A 389 15.93 -5.17 11.60
C SER A 389 15.50 -5.52 10.17
N SER A 390 14.26 -5.22 9.81
CA SER A 390 13.75 -5.37 8.44
C SER A 390 14.51 -4.48 7.44
N ALA A 391 14.80 -3.22 7.81
CA ALA A 391 15.64 -2.34 6.99
C ALA A 391 17.05 -2.93 6.78
N MET A 392 17.67 -3.49 7.82
CA MET A 392 18.98 -4.14 7.71
C MET A 392 18.94 -5.38 6.81
N ILE A 393 17.87 -6.18 6.85
CA ILE A 393 17.69 -7.30 5.92
C ILE A 393 17.66 -6.80 4.46
N ILE A 394 16.95 -5.71 4.17
CA ILE A 394 16.97 -5.07 2.86
C ILE A 394 18.39 -4.67 2.48
N PHE A 395 19.09 -3.96 3.37
CA PHE A 395 20.43 -3.44 3.13
C PHE A 395 21.42 -4.55 2.73
N TYR A 396 21.44 -5.67 3.45
CA TYR A 396 22.38 -6.76 3.20
C TYR A 396 21.96 -7.72 2.09
N ARG A 397 20.66 -7.96 1.90
CA ARG A 397 20.18 -8.97 0.97
C ARG A 397 19.86 -8.44 -0.42
N MET A 398 19.29 -7.23 -0.53
CA MET A 398 18.91 -6.68 -1.83
C MET A 398 20.11 -6.19 -2.61
N ARG A 399 20.01 -6.30 -3.92
CA ARG A 399 21.00 -5.77 -4.87
C ARG A 399 20.36 -4.75 -5.79
N CYS A 400 21.07 -3.66 -6.04
CA CYS A 400 20.76 -2.76 -7.15
C CYS A 400 21.30 -3.35 -8.46
N PRO A 401 20.59 -3.20 -9.58
CA PRO A 401 21.18 -3.44 -10.88
C PRO A 401 22.36 -2.48 -11.13
N ASP A 402 23.46 -2.99 -11.72
CA ASP A 402 24.70 -2.22 -11.97
C ASP A 402 24.48 -0.98 -12.85
N ASP A 403 23.42 -0.97 -13.64
CA ASP A 403 23.02 0.10 -14.57
C ASP A 403 22.37 1.33 -13.90
N TYR A 404 22.09 1.28 -12.60
CA TYR A 404 21.33 2.37 -11.93
C TYR A 404 22.15 3.66 -11.76
N SER A 405 23.43 3.55 -11.49
CA SER A 405 24.33 4.71 -11.38
C SER A 405 24.42 5.47 -12.71
N VAL A 406 24.43 4.76 -13.84
CA VAL A 406 24.45 5.34 -15.19
C VAL A 406 23.11 6.00 -15.54
N LYS A 407 21.98 5.41 -15.15
CA LYS A 407 20.64 5.97 -15.40
C LYS A 407 20.41 7.26 -14.61
N VAL A 408 20.81 7.30 -13.34
CA VAL A 408 20.71 8.51 -12.49
C VAL A 408 21.61 9.63 -13.05
N TRP A 409 22.82 9.31 -13.45
CA TRP A 409 23.73 10.26 -14.08
C TRP A 409 23.15 10.84 -15.38
N ASN A 410 22.64 10.00 -16.25
CA ASN A 410 22.03 10.43 -17.52
C ASN A 410 20.74 11.26 -17.28
N TRP A 411 19.98 10.99 -16.23
CA TRP A 411 18.82 11.78 -15.87
C TRP A 411 19.21 13.16 -15.34
N ILE A 412 20.20 13.24 -14.43
CA ILE A 412 20.74 14.50 -13.88
C ILE A 412 21.31 15.36 -15.03
N THR A 413 22.12 14.78 -15.90
CA THR A 413 22.73 15.50 -17.03
C THR A 413 21.69 15.95 -18.05
N LYS A 414 20.65 15.18 -18.29
CA LYS A 414 19.55 15.55 -19.20
C LYS A 414 18.69 16.67 -18.59
N LYS A 415 18.48 16.67 -17.28
CA LYS A 415 17.72 17.71 -16.59
C LYS A 415 18.51 19.02 -16.56
N ILE A 416 19.80 18.98 -16.25
CA ILE A 416 20.70 20.15 -16.31
C ILE A 416 20.76 20.74 -17.74
N LYS A 417 20.74 19.89 -18.77
CA LYS A 417 20.70 20.34 -20.17
C LYS A 417 19.38 20.98 -20.58
N ASN A 418 18.28 20.52 -20.04
CA ASN A 418 16.94 21.07 -20.35
C ASN A 418 16.61 22.33 -19.53
N ASP A 419 17.16 22.46 -18.33
CA ASP A 419 17.01 23.69 -17.50
C ASP A 419 18.05 24.77 -17.84
N GLY A 420 19.05 24.46 -18.67
CA GLY A 420 20.16 25.31 -19.09
C GLY A 420 20.05 25.83 -20.51
N THR A 421 18.89 26.35 -20.91
CA THR A 421 18.79 27.26 -22.06
C THR A 421 19.01 28.68 -21.57
N THR A 422 20.26 29.09 -21.47
CA THR A 422 20.90 30.39 -21.72
C THR A 422 22.21 30.45 -20.93
N GLU A 423 23.29 30.25 -21.60
CA GLU A 423 24.57 30.98 -21.54
C GLU A 423 25.73 30.06 -21.92
N ASN A 424 26.25 30.35 -23.10
CA ASN A 424 27.52 29.84 -23.59
C ASN A 424 28.63 30.54 -22.80
N THR A 425 29.35 29.83 -21.91
CA THR A 425 30.76 30.13 -21.58
C THR A 425 31.37 29.01 -20.72
N GLY A 426 32.48 28.41 -21.17
CA GLY A 426 33.49 27.85 -20.28
C GLY A 426 33.26 26.48 -19.61
N ALA A 427 32.70 25.48 -20.30
CA ALA A 427 32.10 24.30 -19.62
C ALA A 427 33.04 23.08 -19.36
N ASP A 428 34.30 23.05 -19.77
CA ASP A 428 35.10 21.81 -19.69
C ASP A 428 35.92 21.62 -18.40
N SER A 429 36.30 22.68 -17.73
CA SER A 429 37.06 22.56 -16.46
C SER A 429 36.15 22.25 -15.25
N HIS A 430 34.87 22.59 -15.28
CA HIS A 430 33.90 22.30 -14.22
C HIS A 430 33.42 20.84 -14.22
N ARG A 431 33.44 20.15 -15.35
CA ARG A 431 33.00 18.73 -15.46
C ARG A 431 33.87 17.76 -14.65
N LEU A 432 35.16 17.97 -14.65
CA LEU A 432 36.12 17.10 -13.89
C LEU A 432 36.03 17.33 -12.37
N HIS A 433 35.74 18.57 -11.94
CA HIS A 433 35.65 18.91 -10.51
C HIS A 433 34.36 18.42 -9.84
N CYS A 434 33.21 18.44 -10.56
CA CYS A 434 31.95 17.90 -10.05
C CYS A 434 31.96 16.37 -9.96
N LYS A 435 32.58 15.66 -10.92
CA LYS A 435 32.70 14.20 -10.89
C LYS A 435 33.46 13.71 -9.66
N GLY A 436 34.58 14.31 -9.35
CA GLY A 436 35.39 13.95 -8.17
C GLY A 436 34.78 14.34 -6.82
N ARG A 437 33.88 15.35 -6.78
CA ARG A 437 33.20 15.77 -5.55
C ARG A 437 32.02 14.86 -5.24
N ILE A 438 31.25 14.41 -6.24
CA ILE A 438 30.11 13.50 -6.08
C ILE A 438 30.61 12.09 -5.70
N GLU A 439 31.67 11.58 -6.34
CA GLU A 439 32.29 10.30 -5.97
C GLU A 439 32.82 10.32 -4.51
N LYS A 440 33.42 11.43 -4.06
CA LYS A 440 33.86 11.57 -2.65
C LYS A 440 32.69 11.70 -1.67
N THR A 441 31.58 12.30 -2.04
CA THR A 441 30.40 12.43 -1.18
C THR A 441 29.66 11.08 -1.07
N PHE A 442 29.58 10.29 -2.15
CA PHE A 442 29.03 8.94 -2.08
C PHE A 442 29.95 7.95 -1.33
N ALA A 443 31.27 8.06 -1.48
CA ALA A 443 32.22 7.23 -0.74
C ALA A 443 32.31 7.58 0.76
N ALA A 444 31.81 8.74 1.18
CA ALA A 444 31.73 9.14 2.59
C ALA A 444 30.39 8.73 3.26
N ILE A 445 29.43 8.22 2.47
CA ILE A 445 28.11 7.78 2.93
C ILE A 445 27.98 6.23 2.84
N THR A 446 28.91 5.57 2.15
CA THR A 446 29.07 4.11 2.14
C THR A 446 30.22 3.68 3.04
#